data_bd93872f46b32174959f9fb1e784796c
#
_entry.id   bd93872f46b32174959f9fb1e784796c
#
_cell.length_a   1.000
_cell.length_b   1.000
_cell.length_c   1.000
_cell.angle_alpha   90.00
_cell.angle_beta   90.00
_cell.angle_gamma   90.00
#
_symmetry.space_group_name_H-M   'P 1'
#
loop_
_entity.id
_entity.type
_entity.pdbx_description
1 polymer ?
#
loop_
_entity_poly.entity_id
_entity_poly.type
_entity_poly.pdbx_seq_one_letter_code
_entity_poly.pdbx_strand_id
1 'polypeptide(L)'
;MRVRDRFLDKSLIGYTSLGYRWRSHRSIDADLTGRTAVVTGATSGLGKQTATELARLGATVQLVGRNRYKTQQVAAGITEETGSAAIRVQVADLSLMSHVRALAERIEAPIHILVNNAGVLLPTRTETAE
;
A
#
# COMPACT_ATOMS: atom_id res chain seq x y z
N MET A 1 22.76 -11.24 -10.69
CA MET A 1 21.63 -12.18 -10.88
C MET A 1 22.16 -13.59 -10.71
N ARG A 2 21.59 -14.39 -9.80
CA ARG A 2 22.06 -15.77 -9.57
C ARG A 2 21.63 -16.66 -10.76
N VAL A 3 22.41 -17.70 -11.07
CA VAL A 3 22.13 -18.63 -12.19
C VAL A 3 20.70 -19.21 -12.09
N ARG A 4 20.21 -19.43 -10.88
CA ARG A 4 18.87 -19.96 -10.59
C ARG A 4 17.74 -19.01 -11.01
N ASP A 5 17.94 -17.69 -10.92
CA ASP A 5 16.94 -16.70 -11.30
C ASP A 5 16.77 -16.63 -12.82
N ARG A 6 17.88 -16.79 -13.59
CA ARG A 6 17.85 -16.84 -15.06
C ARG A 6 17.09 -18.06 -15.61
N PHE A 7 17.12 -19.19 -14.89
CA PHE A 7 16.37 -20.38 -15.29
C PHE A 7 14.87 -20.19 -15.09
N LEU A 8 14.47 -19.61 -13.94
CA LEU A 8 13.06 -19.34 -13.64
C LEU A 8 12.45 -18.30 -14.57
N ASP A 9 13.23 -17.31 -15.02
CA ASP A 9 12.75 -16.28 -15.96
C ASP A 9 12.43 -16.83 -17.36
N LYS A 10 13.02 -17.95 -17.74
CA LYS A 10 12.83 -18.57 -19.06
C LYS A 10 11.90 -19.78 -19.06
N SER A 11 11.38 -20.18 -17.89
CA SER A 11 10.50 -21.34 -17.76
C SER A 11 9.07 -20.90 -17.45
N LEU A 12 8.07 -21.67 -17.91
CA LEU A 12 6.67 -21.48 -17.56
C LEU A 12 6.45 -21.50 -16.04
N ILE A 13 7.25 -22.26 -15.31
CA ILE A 13 7.21 -22.33 -13.84
C ILE A 13 7.53 -20.97 -13.21
N GLY A 14 8.41 -20.17 -13.84
CA GLY A 14 8.77 -18.82 -13.38
C GLY A 14 7.59 -17.84 -13.29
N TYR A 15 6.54 -18.08 -14.07
CA TYR A 15 5.31 -17.26 -14.07
C TYR A 15 4.20 -17.81 -13.19
N THR A 16 4.42 -18.94 -12.50
CA THR A 16 3.48 -19.51 -11.53
C THR A 16 3.72 -18.94 -10.13
N SER A 17 2.73 -19.09 -9.24
CA SER A 17 2.88 -18.75 -7.81
C SER A 17 4.04 -19.50 -7.15
N LEU A 18 4.35 -20.71 -7.61
CA LEU A 18 5.47 -21.52 -7.12
C LEU A 18 6.81 -20.91 -7.55
N GLY A 19 6.96 -20.53 -8.82
CA GLY A 19 8.17 -19.88 -9.33
C GLY A 19 8.41 -18.52 -8.68
N TYR A 20 7.33 -17.76 -8.41
CA TYR A 20 7.40 -16.52 -7.66
C TYR A 20 7.95 -16.75 -6.22
N ARG A 21 7.45 -17.75 -5.51
CA ARG A 21 7.93 -18.09 -4.14
C ARG A 21 9.36 -18.60 -4.11
N TRP A 22 9.84 -19.24 -5.18
CA TRP A 22 11.20 -19.74 -5.29
C TRP A 22 12.20 -18.70 -5.80
N ARG A 23 11.70 -17.65 -6.43
CA ARG A 23 12.56 -16.54 -6.85
C ARG A 23 13.11 -15.85 -5.60
N SER A 24 14.42 -15.68 -5.53
CA SER A 24 15.05 -14.87 -4.46
C SER A 24 14.56 -13.43 -4.63
N HIS A 25 13.57 -13.03 -3.83
CA HIS A 25 13.23 -11.62 -3.72
C HIS A 25 14.46 -10.92 -3.12
N ARG A 26 15.06 -10.01 -3.87
CA ARG A 26 15.98 -9.06 -3.27
C ARG A 26 15.19 -8.33 -2.19
N SER A 27 15.56 -8.52 -0.93
CA SER A 27 15.13 -7.61 0.09
C SER A 27 15.52 -6.21 -0.38
N ILE A 28 14.53 -5.32 -0.46
CA ILE A 28 14.83 -3.92 -0.70
C ILE A 28 15.54 -3.45 0.56
N ASP A 29 16.85 -3.28 0.45
CA ASP A 29 17.68 -2.75 1.54
C ASP A 29 17.58 -1.22 1.50
N ALA A 30 16.43 -0.72 1.93
CA ALA A 30 16.13 0.70 2.00
C ALA A 30 15.66 1.03 3.41
N ASP A 31 16.18 2.13 3.96
CA ASP A 31 15.71 2.71 5.21
C ASP A 31 14.82 3.92 4.88
N LEU A 32 13.54 3.82 5.24
CA LEU A 32 12.56 4.88 5.08
C LEU A 32 12.23 5.58 6.41
N THR A 33 13.07 5.42 7.43
CA THR A 33 12.92 6.13 8.70
C THR A 33 12.84 7.64 8.47
N GLY A 34 11.84 8.29 9.08
CA GLY A 34 11.57 9.71 8.89
C GLY A 34 10.88 10.07 7.56
N ARG A 35 10.56 9.09 6.72
CA ARG A 35 9.78 9.31 5.49
C ARG A 35 8.31 9.02 5.73
N THR A 36 7.45 9.86 5.14
CA THR A 36 5.99 9.68 5.19
C THR A 36 5.49 9.14 3.85
N ALA A 37 4.77 8.03 3.91
CA ALA A 37 4.10 7.42 2.78
C ALA A 37 2.58 7.52 2.94
N VAL A 38 1.89 7.88 1.88
CA VAL A 38 0.42 7.86 1.80
C VAL A 38 0.02 6.76 0.83
N VAL A 39 -0.82 5.82 1.28
CA VAL A 39 -1.28 4.69 0.45
C VAL A 39 -2.80 4.72 0.38
N THR A 40 -3.34 4.95 -0.81
CA THR A 40 -4.78 4.93 -1.05
C THR A 40 -5.27 3.52 -1.37
N GLY A 41 -6.49 3.18 -0.97
CA GLY A 41 -7.03 1.84 -1.14
C GLY A 41 -6.26 0.77 -0.36
N ALA A 42 -5.72 1.13 0.79
CA ALA A 42 -4.81 0.30 1.60
C ALA A 42 -5.51 -0.80 2.42
N THR A 43 -6.82 -1.01 2.26
CA THR A 43 -7.60 -1.95 3.09
C THR A 43 -7.61 -3.38 2.57
N SER A 44 -7.02 -3.66 1.42
CA SER A 44 -6.95 -5.01 0.83
C SER A 44 -5.92 -5.08 -0.30
N GLY A 45 -5.62 -6.31 -0.73
CA GLY A 45 -4.82 -6.57 -1.93
C GLY A 45 -3.46 -5.88 -1.94
N LEU A 46 -3.10 -5.33 -3.11
CA LEU A 46 -1.80 -4.70 -3.34
C LEU A 46 -1.56 -3.49 -2.44
N GLY A 47 -2.58 -2.65 -2.21
CA GLY A 47 -2.44 -1.47 -1.35
C GLY A 47 -2.08 -1.84 0.09
N LYS A 48 -2.73 -2.87 0.66
CA LYS A 48 -2.38 -3.38 1.99
C LYS A 48 -0.95 -3.91 2.01
N GLN A 49 -0.56 -4.72 1.03
CA GLN A 49 0.79 -5.29 0.96
C GLN A 49 1.86 -4.21 0.81
N THR A 50 1.63 -3.22 -0.06
CA THR A 50 2.53 -2.07 -0.23
C THR A 50 2.69 -1.30 1.08
N ALA A 51 1.59 -1.03 1.79
CA ALA A 51 1.62 -0.35 3.08
C ALA A 51 2.41 -1.14 4.13
N THR A 52 2.26 -2.47 4.15
CA THR A 52 3.01 -3.36 5.04
C THR A 52 4.51 -3.29 4.77
N GLU A 53 4.93 -3.35 3.50
CA GLU A 53 6.35 -3.27 3.14
C GLU A 53 6.95 -1.90 3.46
N LEU A 54 6.24 -0.81 3.18
CA LEU A 54 6.69 0.55 3.55
C LEU A 54 6.85 0.70 5.07
N ALA A 55 5.92 0.13 5.85
CA ALA A 55 6.03 0.10 7.32
C ALA A 55 7.23 -0.71 7.79
N ARG A 56 7.50 -1.87 7.16
CA ARG A 56 8.66 -2.72 7.45
C ARG A 56 9.99 -2.02 7.18
N LEU A 57 10.01 -1.14 6.17
CA LEU A 57 11.17 -0.30 5.84
C LEU A 57 11.31 0.94 6.74
N GLY A 58 10.44 1.12 7.73
CA GLY A 58 10.53 2.21 8.72
C GLY A 58 9.76 3.49 8.37
N ALA A 59 8.98 3.50 7.28
CA ALA A 59 8.18 4.67 6.93
C ALA A 59 7.02 4.91 7.91
N THR A 60 6.65 6.18 8.12
CA THR A 60 5.35 6.55 8.66
C THR A 60 4.31 6.35 7.56
N VAL A 61 3.34 5.44 7.76
CA VAL A 61 2.37 5.10 6.73
C VAL A 61 0.99 5.67 7.06
N GLN A 62 0.48 6.51 6.17
CA GLN A 62 -0.89 7.02 6.19
C GLN A 62 -1.77 6.07 5.36
N LEU A 63 -2.58 5.25 6.01
CA LEU A 63 -3.51 4.32 5.38
C LEU A 63 -4.81 5.04 5.04
N VAL A 64 -5.10 5.20 3.76
CA VAL A 64 -6.33 5.85 3.31
C VAL A 64 -7.35 4.80 2.89
N GLY A 65 -8.52 4.81 3.54
CA GLY A 65 -9.64 3.93 3.24
C GLY A 65 -10.99 4.61 3.46
N ARG A 66 -12.05 4.09 2.82
CA ARG A 66 -13.41 4.64 2.98
C ARG A 66 -14.09 4.22 4.28
N ASN A 67 -13.84 3.01 4.71
CA ASN A 67 -14.44 2.42 5.91
C ASN A 67 -13.46 2.50 7.08
N ARG A 68 -13.81 3.30 8.09
CA ARG A 68 -12.99 3.52 9.29
C ARG A 68 -12.63 2.22 10.00
N TYR A 69 -13.62 1.38 10.26
CA TYR A 69 -13.42 0.15 11.03
C TYR A 69 -12.45 -0.80 10.29
N LYS A 70 -12.70 -1.03 9.00
CA LYS A 70 -11.82 -1.89 8.17
C LYS A 70 -10.39 -1.33 8.09
N THR A 71 -10.24 -0.01 7.97
CA THR A 71 -8.91 0.62 7.88
C THR A 71 -8.18 0.50 9.22
N GLN A 72 -8.87 0.64 10.35
CA GLN A 72 -8.29 0.44 11.68
C GLN A 72 -7.86 -1.01 11.92
N GLN A 73 -8.66 -1.99 11.50
CA GLN A 73 -8.27 -3.42 11.58
C GLN A 73 -7.00 -3.70 10.77
N VAL A 74 -6.91 -3.14 9.56
CA VAL A 74 -5.71 -3.30 8.71
C VAL A 74 -4.50 -2.62 9.36
N ALA A 75 -4.66 -1.43 9.92
CA ALA A 75 -3.59 -0.73 10.64
C ALA A 75 -3.06 -1.56 11.82
N ALA A 76 -3.96 -2.12 12.63
CA ALA A 76 -3.58 -3.00 13.75
C ALA A 76 -2.82 -4.24 13.26
N GLY A 77 -3.30 -4.90 12.20
CA GLY A 77 -2.62 -6.07 11.62
C GLY A 77 -1.23 -5.73 11.06
N ILE A 78 -1.06 -4.57 10.41
CA ILE A 78 0.26 -4.12 9.94
C ILE A 78 1.19 -3.85 11.12
N THR A 79 0.69 -3.20 12.18
CA THR A 79 1.48 -2.95 13.39
C THR A 79 1.92 -4.26 14.05
N GLU A 80 1.03 -5.25 14.15
CA GLU A 80 1.35 -6.57 14.70
C GLU A 80 2.40 -7.30 13.84
N GLU A 81 2.25 -7.27 12.51
CA GLU A 81 3.15 -7.96 11.58
C GLU A 81 4.54 -7.32 11.50
N THR A 82 4.63 -6.00 11.54
CA THR A 82 5.87 -5.25 11.28
C THR A 82 6.54 -4.70 12.54
N GLY A 83 5.81 -4.63 13.66
CA GLY A 83 6.25 -3.94 14.87
C GLY A 83 6.22 -2.41 14.76
N SER A 84 5.78 -1.84 13.63
CA SER A 84 5.77 -0.40 13.40
C SER A 84 4.60 0.27 14.14
N ALA A 85 4.91 1.21 15.02
CA ALA A 85 3.92 2.09 15.66
C ALA A 85 3.56 3.33 14.80
N ALA A 86 4.21 3.49 13.64
CA ALA A 86 4.09 4.68 12.80
C ALA A 86 2.99 4.53 11.73
N ILE A 87 1.89 3.84 12.06
CA ILE A 87 0.75 3.67 11.16
C ILE A 87 -0.34 4.67 11.56
N ARG A 88 -0.85 5.41 10.60
CA ARG A 88 -1.92 6.42 10.77
C ARG A 88 -3.10 6.08 9.88
N VAL A 89 -4.30 6.15 10.43
CA VAL A 89 -5.54 5.88 9.70
C VAL A 89 -6.14 7.19 9.20
N GLN A 90 -6.37 7.28 7.91
CA GLN A 90 -7.08 8.37 7.25
C GLN A 90 -8.36 7.83 6.61
N VAL A 91 -9.48 8.50 6.88
CA VAL A 91 -10.76 8.12 6.30
C VAL A 91 -11.18 9.15 5.28
N ALA A 92 -11.33 8.72 4.03
CA ALA A 92 -11.79 9.57 2.94
C ALA A 92 -12.46 8.72 1.85
N ASP A 93 -13.52 9.26 1.28
CA ASP A 93 -14.08 8.76 0.01
C ASP A 93 -13.43 9.54 -1.13
N LEU A 94 -12.54 8.87 -1.85
CA LEU A 94 -11.78 9.50 -2.93
C LEU A 94 -12.60 9.71 -4.22
N SER A 95 -13.86 9.30 -4.24
CA SER A 95 -14.79 9.66 -5.31
C SER A 95 -15.30 11.10 -5.20
N LEU A 96 -15.07 11.75 -4.06
CA LEU A 96 -15.49 13.13 -3.77
C LEU A 96 -14.27 14.04 -3.64
N MET A 97 -14.17 15.06 -4.48
CA MET A 97 -13.05 16.01 -4.46
C MET A 97 -12.96 16.82 -3.16
N SER A 98 -14.09 17.11 -2.54
CA SER A 98 -14.15 17.74 -1.22
C SER A 98 -13.46 16.88 -0.15
N HIS A 99 -13.65 15.56 -0.18
CA HIS A 99 -12.97 14.63 0.73
C HIS A 99 -11.47 14.51 0.44
N VAL A 100 -11.07 14.58 -0.84
CA VAL A 100 -9.64 14.57 -1.22
C VAL A 100 -8.93 15.82 -0.68
N ARG A 101 -9.54 17.01 -0.83
CA ARG A 101 -8.99 18.26 -0.30
C ARG A 101 -8.88 18.22 1.24
N ALA A 102 -9.96 17.82 1.91
CA ALA A 102 -9.97 17.68 3.36
C ALA A 102 -8.95 16.63 3.87
N LEU A 103 -8.68 15.56 3.10
CA LEU A 103 -7.63 14.60 3.39
C LEU A 103 -6.26 15.26 3.30
N ALA A 104 -5.99 16.01 2.24
CA ALA A 104 -4.71 16.70 2.04
C ALA A 104 -4.42 17.69 3.18
N GLU A 105 -5.43 18.42 3.65
CA GLU A 105 -5.29 19.35 4.78
C GLU A 105 -5.00 18.65 6.12
N ARG A 106 -5.48 17.41 6.32
CA ARG A 106 -5.24 16.64 7.55
C ARG A 106 -3.86 15.99 7.61
N ILE A 107 -3.17 15.86 6.49
CA ILE A 107 -1.83 15.29 6.45
C ILE A 107 -0.80 16.40 6.71
N GLU A 108 -0.41 16.56 7.96
CA GLU A 108 0.45 17.66 8.42
C GLU A 108 1.94 17.52 8.05
N ALA A 109 2.38 16.31 7.74
CA ALA A 109 3.77 16.02 7.43
C ALA A 109 4.05 16.10 5.92
N PRO A 110 5.28 16.42 5.49
CA PRO A 110 5.62 16.33 4.08
C PRO A 110 5.45 14.90 3.57
N ILE A 111 4.78 14.76 2.44
CA ILE A 111 4.57 13.46 1.79
C ILE A 111 5.81 13.17 0.93
N HIS A 112 6.52 12.07 1.25
CA HIS A 112 7.69 11.64 0.49
C HIS A 112 7.33 10.57 -0.57
N ILE A 113 6.30 9.76 -0.28
CA ILE A 113 5.84 8.68 -1.15
C ILE A 113 4.32 8.76 -1.22
N LEU A 114 3.77 8.87 -2.42
CA LEU A 114 2.34 8.81 -2.67
C LEU A 114 2.02 7.60 -3.56
N VAL A 115 1.24 6.65 -3.02
CA VAL A 115 0.79 5.46 -3.73
C VAL A 115 -0.68 5.61 -4.07
N ASN A 116 -0.97 6.01 -5.30
CA ASN A 116 -2.31 6.10 -5.86
C ASN A 116 -2.77 4.70 -6.32
N ASN A 117 -3.17 3.86 -5.34
CA ASN A 117 -3.60 2.48 -5.59
C ASN A 117 -5.12 2.31 -5.55
N ALA A 118 -5.85 3.23 -4.92
CA ALA A 118 -7.31 3.14 -4.88
C ALA A 118 -7.89 3.10 -6.29
N GLY A 119 -8.78 2.14 -6.52
CA GLY A 119 -9.48 2.00 -7.79
C GLY A 119 -10.72 1.16 -7.60
N VAL A 120 -11.71 1.36 -8.47
CA VAL A 120 -12.94 0.57 -8.53
C VAL A 120 -13.28 0.33 -9.98
N LEU A 121 -13.65 -0.92 -10.30
CA LEU A 121 -14.23 -1.27 -11.58
C LEU A 121 -15.74 -1.39 -11.39
N LEU A 122 -16.49 -0.49 -12.02
CA LEU A 122 -17.95 -0.51 -12.01
C LEU A 122 -18.48 -1.12 -13.30
N PRO A 123 -19.60 -1.86 -13.27
CA PRO A 123 -20.19 -2.48 -14.46
C PRO A 123 -20.77 -1.45 -15.44
N THR A 124 -21.08 -0.25 -14.94
CA THR A 124 -21.61 0.86 -15.72
C THR A 124 -20.87 2.14 -15.38
N ARG A 125 -20.80 3.07 -16.35
CA ARG A 125 -20.27 4.40 -16.10
C ARG A 125 -21.09 5.09 -15.01
N THR A 126 -20.42 5.57 -13.99
CA THR A 126 -21.02 6.32 -12.87
C THR A 126 -20.26 7.63 -12.70
N GLU A 127 -21.00 8.71 -12.57
CA GLU A 127 -20.46 10.03 -12.29
C GLU A 127 -20.78 10.40 -10.84
N THR A 128 -19.86 11.10 -10.20
CA THR A 128 -20.07 11.64 -8.85
C THR A 128 -20.81 12.97 -8.92
N ALA A 129 -21.37 13.41 -7.81
CA ALA A 129 -22.08 14.69 -7.71
C ALA A 129 -21.16 15.93 -7.74
N GLU A 130 -19.84 15.70 -7.71
CA GLU A 130 -18.79 16.73 -7.71
C GLU A 130 -17.88 16.57 -8.93
#